data_30a35f3cd85d5c49f20db962a1048dda
#
_entry.id   30a35f3cd85d5c49f20db962a1048dda
#
_cell.length_a   1.000
_cell.length_b   1.000
_cell.length_c   1.000
_cell.angle_alpha   90.00
_cell.angle_beta   90.00
_cell.angle_gamma   90.00
#
_symmetry.space_group_name_H-M   'P 1'
#
loop_
_entity.id
_entity.type
_entity.pdbx_description
1 polymer ?
#
loop_
_entity_poly.entity_id
_entity_poly.type
_entity_poly.pdbx_seq_one_letter_code
_entity_poly.pdbx_strand_id
1 'polypeptide(L)'
;MVKDFYPEREVNNFLAEAPLEHNIDTISFLTRPHREIEQHITSIVGVLSCLREFDLIRNLLITYYSASQALAIPGPLILKGLASISEVLALLGVFDHVGDDNQQLVLLSKAMLRSTSAPLTITASLKPSEFIGLYTGKNLRLEYLSIVFSIAARSCLLGLAKDGEQHGAFIQEMYSSSKTCLRLAQQLAPVNDILIWSAQEYLTLAACIEGDSSK
;
A
#
# COMPACT_ATOMS: atom_id res chain seq x y z
N MET A 1 -1.30 -9.64 33.20
CA MET A 1 -2.29 -10.26 32.33
C MET A 1 -3.41 -9.23 32.15
N VAL A 2 -3.21 -8.28 31.25
CA VAL A 2 -4.20 -7.23 30.92
C VAL A 2 -4.57 -7.51 29.47
N LYS A 3 -5.79 -7.96 29.23
CA LYS A 3 -6.40 -8.04 27.92
C LYS A 3 -6.87 -6.62 27.60
N ASP A 4 -6.10 -5.88 26.80
CA ASP A 4 -6.58 -4.67 26.18
C ASP A 4 -7.52 -5.06 25.04
N PHE A 5 -8.77 -5.08 25.39
CA PHE A 5 -9.91 -5.25 24.50
C PHE A 5 -10.08 -3.92 23.76
N TYR A 6 -9.58 -3.82 22.54
CA TYR A 6 -9.98 -2.73 21.65
C TYR A 6 -11.44 -2.95 21.23
N PRO A 7 -12.35 -2.03 21.54
CA PRO A 7 -13.76 -2.25 21.25
C PRO A 7 -13.99 -2.19 19.73
N GLU A 8 -14.74 -3.15 19.20
CA GLU A 8 -15.20 -3.20 17.78
C GLU A 8 -15.73 -1.85 17.25
N ARG A 9 -16.17 -0.99 18.15
CA ARG A 9 -16.65 0.37 17.87
C ARG A 9 -15.57 1.29 17.30
N GLU A 10 -14.30 1.16 17.73
CA GLU A 10 -13.19 2.01 17.25
C GLU A 10 -12.75 1.58 15.84
N VAL A 11 -12.75 0.29 15.54
CA VAL A 11 -12.45 -0.25 14.20
C VAL A 11 -13.52 0.19 13.21
N ASN A 12 -14.80 0.09 13.58
CA ASN A 12 -15.91 0.52 12.74
C ASN A 12 -15.92 2.05 12.52
N ASN A 13 -15.56 2.84 13.54
CA ASN A 13 -15.43 4.29 13.38
C ASN A 13 -14.23 4.65 12.49
N PHE A 14 -13.08 3.98 12.65
CA PHE A 14 -11.92 4.18 11.80
C PHE A 14 -12.24 3.96 10.31
N LEU A 15 -13.05 2.95 10.01
CA LEU A 15 -13.45 2.62 8.63
C LEU A 15 -14.67 3.41 8.12
N ALA A 16 -15.51 3.95 9.02
CA ALA A 16 -16.73 4.70 8.67
C ALA A 16 -16.49 6.20 8.46
N GLU A 17 -15.46 6.78 9.06
CA GLU A 17 -15.18 8.23 9.01
C GLU A 17 -14.44 8.69 7.75
N ALA A 18 -14.36 7.87 6.68
CA ALA A 18 -13.92 8.37 5.38
C ALA A 18 -14.95 9.38 4.85
N PRO A 19 -14.57 10.63 4.53
CA PRO A 19 -15.52 11.67 4.17
C PRO A 19 -16.30 11.29 2.93
N LEU A 20 -17.62 11.16 3.10
CA LEU A 20 -18.60 11.06 2.02
C LEU A 20 -18.85 12.48 1.45
N GLU A 21 -17.83 13.12 0.90
CA GLU A 21 -18.09 14.26 0.04
C GLU A 21 -18.57 13.75 -1.31
N HIS A 22 -19.76 14.18 -1.68
CA HIS A 22 -20.45 13.85 -2.93
C HIS A 22 -19.63 14.34 -4.11
N ASN A 23 -18.88 13.43 -4.74
CA ASN A 23 -18.18 13.73 -5.97
C ASN A 23 -18.59 12.75 -7.07
N ILE A 24 -18.70 13.24 -8.30
CA ILE A 24 -19.15 12.50 -9.50
C ILE A 24 -18.38 11.18 -9.68
N ASP A 25 -17.11 11.13 -9.25
CA ASP A 25 -16.26 9.94 -9.35
C ASP A 25 -16.65 8.81 -8.37
N THR A 26 -17.24 9.16 -7.23
CA THR A 26 -17.82 8.17 -6.30
C THR A 26 -19.02 7.46 -6.93
N ILE A 27 -19.77 8.15 -7.80
CA ILE A 27 -20.90 7.60 -8.53
C ILE A 27 -20.43 6.55 -9.54
N SER A 28 -19.31 6.77 -10.20
CA SER A 28 -18.75 5.82 -11.17
C SER A 28 -18.32 4.49 -10.52
N PHE A 29 -17.88 4.53 -9.27
CA PHE A 29 -17.57 3.34 -8.48
C PHE A 29 -18.83 2.56 -8.11
N LEU A 30 -19.90 3.25 -7.69
CA LEU A 30 -21.18 2.63 -7.28
C LEU A 30 -21.93 1.99 -8.46
N THR A 31 -21.63 2.38 -9.71
CA THR A 31 -22.24 1.82 -10.92
C THR A 31 -21.53 0.58 -11.47
N ARG A 32 -20.40 0.17 -10.88
CA ARG A 32 -19.68 -1.04 -11.32
C ARG A 32 -20.44 -2.32 -10.99
N PRO A 33 -20.34 -3.35 -11.84
CA PRO A 33 -20.92 -4.64 -11.56
C PRO A 33 -20.40 -5.21 -10.23
N HIS A 34 -21.28 -5.74 -9.39
CA HIS A 34 -20.92 -6.31 -8.09
C HIS A 34 -19.79 -7.33 -8.17
N ARG A 35 -19.79 -8.16 -9.22
CA ARG A 35 -18.74 -9.16 -9.49
C ARG A 35 -17.35 -8.52 -9.69
N GLU A 36 -17.27 -7.37 -10.32
CA GLU A 36 -16.00 -6.65 -10.53
C GLU A 36 -15.44 -6.12 -9.20
N ILE A 37 -16.31 -5.58 -8.36
CA ILE A 37 -15.94 -5.11 -7.01
C ILE A 37 -15.42 -6.26 -6.15
N GLU A 38 -16.06 -7.42 -6.18
CA GLU A 38 -15.61 -8.61 -5.45
C GLU A 38 -14.25 -9.10 -5.95
N GLN A 39 -14.01 -9.09 -7.27
CA GLN A 39 -12.70 -9.44 -7.84
C GLN A 39 -11.61 -8.47 -7.39
N HIS A 40 -11.90 -7.18 -7.34
CA HIS A 40 -10.96 -6.18 -6.84
C HIS A 40 -10.66 -6.41 -5.35
N ILE A 41 -11.68 -6.63 -4.51
CA ILE A 41 -11.50 -6.95 -3.09
C ILE A 41 -10.62 -8.18 -2.91
N THR A 42 -10.90 -9.27 -3.62
CA THR A 42 -10.09 -10.50 -3.56
C THR A 42 -8.63 -10.24 -3.95
N SER A 43 -8.40 -9.45 -4.99
CA SER A 43 -7.05 -9.08 -5.41
C SER A 43 -6.33 -8.24 -4.34
N ILE A 44 -7.03 -7.30 -3.71
CA ILE A 44 -6.47 -6.44 -2.65
C ILE A 44 -6.18 -7.26 -1.39
N VAL A 45 -7.04 -8.21 -1.00
CA VAL A 45 -6.78 -9.16 0.11
C VAL A 45 -5.48 -9.92 -0.13
N GLY A 46 -5.28 -10.44 -1.36
CA GLY A 46 -4.04 -11.11 -1.72
C GLY A 46 -2.80 -10.21 -1.59
N VAL A 47 -2.91 -8.96 -2.01
CA VAL A 47 -1.84 -7.96 -1.85
C VAL A 47 -1.57 -7.65 -0.36
N LEU A 48 -2.61 -7.47 0.43
CA LEU A 48 -2.49 -7.18 1.87
C LEU A 48 -1.86 -8.34 2.64
N SER A 49 -2.06 -9.59 2.19
CA SER A 49 -1.43 -10.76 2.80
C SER A 49 0.10 -10.70 2.76
N CYS A 50 0.70 -10.00 1.79
CA CYS A 50 2.14 -9.80 1.71
C CYS A 50 2.68 -8.92 2.85
N LEU A 51 1.82 -8.16 3.52
CA LEU A 51 2.20 -7.35 4.69
C LEU A 51 2.49 -8.20 5.95
N ARG A 52 2.37 -9.54 5.88
CA ARG A 52 2.91 -10.44 6.91
C ARG A 52 4.41 -10.25 7.11
N GLU A 53 5.12 -9.92 6.02
CA GLU A 53 6.57 -9.62 6.04
C GLU A 53 6.84 -8.12 6.29
N PHE A 54 5.92 -7.41 6.98
CA PHE A 54 6.00 -5.95 7.10
C PHE A 54 7.29 -5.46 7.76
N ASP A 55 7.80 -6.17 8.75
CA ASP A 55 9.07 -5.80 9.41
C ASP A 55 10.26 -5.88 8.45
N LEU A 56 10.31 -6.91 7.61
CA LEU A 56 11.32 -7.03 6.55
C LEU A 56 11.17 -5.89 5.53
N ILE A 57 9.97 -5.66 5.03
CA ILE A 57 9.66 -4.58 4.09
C ILE A 57 10.13 -3.23 4.67
N ARG A 58 9.75 -2.93 5.91
CA ARG A 58 10.12 -1.69 6.60
C ARG A 58 11.64 -1.52 6.72
N ASN A 59 12.35 -2.57 7.14
CA ASN A 59 13.79 -2.54 7.29
C ASN A 59 14.50 -2.32 5.96
N LEU A 60 14.03 -2.96 4.89
CA LEU A 60 14.55 -2.77 3.53
C LEU A 60 14.37 -1.32 3.05
N LEU A 61 13.21 -0.71 3.27
CA LEU A 61 12.97 0.67 2.88
C LEU A 61 13.84 1.64 3.69
N ILE A 62 13.97 1.44 5.00
CA ILE A 62 14.86 2.26 5.85
C ILE A 62 16.31 2.16 5.34
N THR A 63 16.78 0.97 5.06
CA THR A 63 18.15 0.74 4.54
C THR A 63 18.32 1.39 3.17
N TYR A 64 17.35 1.23 2.27
CA TYR A 64 17.37 1.83 0.94
C TYR A 64 17.50 3.35 0.99
N TYR A 65 16.66 4.02 1.79
CA TYR A 65 16.68 5.47 1.93
C TYR A 65 17.91 5.99 2.71
N SER A 66 18.53 5.15 3.53
CA SER A 66 19.78 5.49 4.21
C SER A 66 20.99 5.38 3.30
N ALA A 67 20.96 4.45 2.35
CA ALA A 67 22.06 4.19 1.42
C ALA A 67 22.06 5.10 0.19
N SER A 68 20.89 5.62 -0.22
CA SER A 68 20.72 6.36 -1.46
C SER A 68 20.50 7.86 -1.21
N GLN A 69 21.28 8.71 -1.91
CA GLN A 69 21.16 10.18 -1.78
C GLN A 69 20.32 10.83 -2.89
N ALA A 70 20.19 10.19 -4.05
CA ALA A 70 19.46 10.71 -5.21
C ALA A 70 18.27 9.81 -5.54
N LEU A 71 17.12 10.11 -4.96
CA LEU A 71 15.90 9.33 -5.13
C LEU A 71 14.81 10.19 -5.77
N ALA A 72 14.02 9.58 -6.66
CA ALA A 72 12.91 10.23 -7.33
C ALA A 72 11.81 10.65 -6.33
N ILE A 73 11.61 9.84 -5.28
CA ILE A 73 10.63 10.11 -4.23
C ILE A 73 11.36 10.37 -2.91
N PRO A 74 11.14 11.51 -2.26
CA PRO A 74 11.79 11.82 -0.98
C PRO A 74 11.45 10.81 0.12
N GLY A 75 12.49 10.28 0.80
CA GLY A 75 12.34 9.28 1.87
C GLY A 75 11.30 9.62 2.94
N PRO A 76 11.23 10.85 3.47
CA PRO A 76 10.24 11.22 4.46
C PRO A 76 8.78 11.01 4.03
N LEU A 77 8.46 11.11 2.73
CA LEU A 77 7.12 10.89 2.20
C LEU A 77 6.72 9.40 2.29
N ILE A 78 7.69 8.51 2.11
CA ILE A 78 7.45 7.07 2.17
C ILE A 78 7.59 6.55 3.60
N LEU A 79 8.69 6.88 4.30
CA LEU A 79 8.98 6.30 5.62
C LEU A 79 7.95 6.70 6.69
N LYS A 80 7.41 7.92 6.65
CA LYS A 80 6.32 8.31 7.56
C LYS A 80 5.03 7.54 7.29
N GLY A 81 4.74 7.25 6.03
CA GLY A 81 3.58 6.43 5.67
C GLY A 81 3.68 4.98 6.14
N LEU A 82 4.90 4.41 6.23
CA LEU A 82 5.09 3.07 6.79
C LEU A 82 4.65 2.97 8.27
N ALA A 83 4.88 3.99 9.07
CA ALA A 83 4.39 4.03 10.45
C ALA A 83 2.87 3.92 10.49
N SER A 84 2.17 4.62 9.59
CA SER A 84 0.71 4.54 9.48
C SER A 84 0.21 3.16 9.04
N ILE A 85 0.96 2.42 8.19
CA ILE A 85 0.61 1.02 7.88
C ILE A 85 0.69 0.16 9.14
N SER A 86 1.78 0.27 9.91
CA SER A 86 1.96 -0.47 11.15
C SER A 86 0.82 -0.22 12.14
N GLU A 87 0.41 1.06 12.30
CA GLU A 87 -0.73 1.43 13.14
C GLU A 87 -2.04 0.81 12.68
N VAL A 88 -2.31 0.81 11.37
CA VAL A 88 -3.53 0.20 10.78
C VAL A 88 -3.53 -1.31 10.99
N LEU A 89 -2.41 -1.99 10.74
CA LEU A 89 -2.30 -3.44 10.94
C LEU A 89 -2.49 -3.82 12.41
N ALA A 90 -1.88 -3.08 13.33
CA ALA A 90 -2.02 -3.29 14.77
C ALA A 90 -3.46 -3.02 15.24
N LEU A 91 -4.08 -1.92 14.78
CA LEU A 91 -5.48 -1.57 15.13
C LEU A 91 -6.46 -2.64 14.69
N LEU A 92 -6.25 -3.23 13.53
CA LEU A 92 -7.11 -4.28 12.98
C LEU A 92 -6.79 -5.68 13.54
N GLY A 93 -5.70 -5.83 14.32
CA GLY A 93 -5.23 -7.14 14.80
C GLY A 93 -4.87 -8.10 13.67
N VAL A 94 -4.53 -7.55 12.50
CA VAL A 94 -4.17 -8.35 11.33
C VAL A 94 -2.86 -9.07 11.65
N PHE A 95 -2.85 -10.39 11.45
CA PHE A 95 -1.75 -11.32 11.72
C PHE A 95 -1.51 -11.70 13.19
N ASP A 96 -2.28 -11.18 14.16
CA ASP A 96 -2.11 -11.51 15.58
C ASP A 96 -2.93 -12.74 16.03
N HIS A 97 -3.99 -13.11 15.29
CA HIS A 97 -4.92 -14.18 15.67
C HIS A 97 -5.20 -15.17 14.54
N VAL A 98 -5.06 -16.45 14.84
CA VAL A 98 -5.43 -17.54 13.94
C VAL A 98 -6.97 -17.63 13.88
N GLY A 99 -7.58 -17.15 12.81
CA GLY A 99 -8.98 -17.43 12.50
C GLY A 99 -9.84 -16.29 11.94
N ASP A 100 -9.52 -15.03 12.22
CA ASP A 100 -10.37 -13.87 11.84
C ASP A 100 -9.70 -12.90 10.85
N ASP A 101 -8.46 -13.19 10.44
CA ASP A 101 -7.63 -12.33 9.58
C ASP A 101 -8.32 -11.96 8.28
N ASN A 102 -9.09 -12.89 7.70
CA ASN A 102 -9.70 -12.70 6.39
C ASN A 102 -10.80 -11.63 6.42
N GLN A 103 -11.58 -11.53 7.49
CA GLN A 103 -12.64 -10.53 7.62
C GLN A 103 -12.04 -9.12 7.75
N GLN A 104 -11.00 -8.95 8.54
CA GLN A 104 -10.31 -7.68 8.73
C GLN A 104 -9.62 -7.24 7.43
N LEU A 105 -8.97 -8.15 6.72
CA LEU A 105 -8.39 -7.88 5.40
C LEU A 105 -9.44 -7.46 4.36
N VAL A 106 -10.63 -8.07 4.38
CA VAL A 106 -11.75 -7.66 3.51
C VAL A 106 -12.24 -6.26 3.85
N LEU A 107 -12.35 -5.90 5.14
CA LEU A 107 -12.75 -4.56 5.56
C LEU A 107 -11.71 -3.51 5.11
N LEU A 108 -10.43 -3.78 5.34
CA LEU A 108 -9.34 -2.90 4.89
C LEU A 108 -9.32 -2.78 3.35
N SER A 109 -9.54 -3.89 2.63
CA SER A 109 -9.62 -3.89 1.16
C SER A 109 -10.74 -2.99 0.65
N LYS A 110 -11.92 -3.00 1.29
CA LYS A 110 -13.03 -2.10 0.94
C LYS A 110 -12.69 -0.64 1.21
N ALA A 111 -12.01 -0.34 2.33
CA ALA A 111 -11.56 1.01 2.64
C ALA A 111 -10.54 1.51 1.61
N MET A 112 -9.54 0.67 1.28
CA MET A 112 -8.54 1.00 0.26
C MET A 112 -9.14 1.21 -1.13
N LEU A 113 -10.13 0.39 -1.49
CA LEU A 113 -10.83 0.53 -2.76
C LEU A 113 -11.51 1.91 -2.87
N ARG A 114 -12.17 2.36 -1.80
CA ARG A 114 -12.77 3.70 -1.72
C ARG A 114 -11.72 4.80 -1.78
N SER A 115 -10.67 4.72 -0.96
CA SER A 115 -9.59 5.71 -0.91
C SER A 115 -8.92 5.85 -2.28
N THR A 116 -8.62 4.73 -2.94
CA THR A 116 -7.97 4.72 -4.28
C THR A 116 -8.87 5.34 -5.34
N SER A 117 -10.19 5.12 -5.29
CA SER A 117 -11.14 5.68 -6.26
C SER A 117 -11.45 7.17 -6.02
N ALA A 118 -11.14 7.70 -4.85
CA ALA A 118 -11.37 9.11 -4.55
C ALA A 118 -10.29 10.01 -5.16
N PRO A 119 -10.64 11.18 -5.71
CA PRO A 119 -9.66 12.15 -6.19
C PRO A 119 -8.79 12.68 -5.05
N LEU A 120 -7.52 12.95 -5.33
CA LEU A 120 -6.61 13.62 -4.40
C LEU A 120 -6.72 15.14 -4.59
N THR A 121 -7.17 15.85 -3.56
CA THR A 121 -7.20 17.30 -3.57
C THR A 121 -5.93 17.84 -2.93
N ILE A 122 -5.00 18.34 -3.75
CA ILE A 122 -3.74 18.93 -3.31
C ILE A 122 -3.87 20.46 -3.44
N THR A 123 -3.74 21.16 -2.33
CA THR A 123 -3.76 22.63 -2.28
C THR A 123 -2.37 23.20 -1.96
N ALA A 124 -2.09 24.43 -2.39
CA ALA A 124 -0.81 25.09 -2.13
C ALA A 124 -0.51 25.29 -0.62
N SER A 125 -1.53 25.26 0.22
CA SER A 125 -1.42 25.42 1.68
C SER A 125 -1.26 24.09 2.44
N LEU A 126 -1.27 22.96 1.73
CA LEU A 126 -1.23 21.63 2.35
C LEU A 126 0.12 21.39 3.05
N LYS A 127 0.07 21.05 4.33
CA LYS A 127 1.29 20.72 5.08
C LYS A 127 1.80 19.32 4.69
N PRO A 128 3.12 19.05 4.81
CA PRO A 128 3.68 17.74 4.47
C PRO A 128 3.02 16.56 5.19
N SER A 129 2.62 16.73 6.46
CA SER A 129 1.91 15.70 7.22
C SER A 129 0.49 15.44 6.68
N GLU A 130 -0.21 16.49 6.28
CA GLU A 130 -1.54 16.40 5.69
C GLU A 130 -1.47 15.74 4.30
N PHE A 131 -0.44 16.09 3.50
CA PHE A 131 -0.18 15.44 2.21
C PHE A 131 0.02 13.93 2.37
N ILE A 132 0.86 13.49 3.34
CA ILE A 132 1.06 12.06 3.61
C ILE A 132 -0.25 11.40 4.05
N GLY A 133 -1.08 12.07 4.84
CA GLY A 133 -2.39 11.59 5.27
C GLY A 133 -3.41 11.39 4.13
N LEU A 134 -3.17 11.96 2.94
CA LEU A 134 -4.05 11.75 1.78
C LEU A 134 -3.95 10.31 1.19
N TYR A 135 -2.86 9.60 1.44
CA TYR A 135 -2.62 8.29 0.84
C TYR A 135 -2.16 7.22 1.83
N THR A 136 -2.15 7.53 3.14
CA THR A 136 -1.75 6.64 4.22
C THR A 136 -2.76 6.63 5.37
N GLY A 137 -2.57 5.80 6.37
CA GLY A 137 -3.47 5.65 7.50
C GLY A 137 -4.85 5.16 7.03
N LYS A 138 -5.92 5.82 7.48
CA LYS A 138 -7.30 5.51 7.07
C LYS A 138 -7.57 5.71 5.57
N ASN A 139 -6.74 6.50 4.91
CA ASN A 139 -6.80 6.76 3.47
C ASN A 139 -5.78 5.93 2.69
N LEU A 140 -5.34 4.80 3.23
CA LEU A 140 -4.35 3.93 2.57
C LEU A 140 -4.79 3.62 1.13
N ARG A 141 -3.88 3.84 0.17
CA ARG A 141 -4.13 3.72 -1.27
C ARG A 141 -3.24 2.67 -1.91
N LEU A 142 -3.74 2.08 -2.99
CA LEU A 142 -3.00 1.07 -3.76
C LEU A 142 -1.73 1.62 -4.38
N GLU A 143 -1.74 2.88 -4.84
CA GLU A 143 -0.57 3.54 -5.41
C GLU A 143 0.60 3.56 -4.42
N TYR A 144 0.29 3.85 -3.16
CA TYR A 144 1.31 3.89 -2.11
C TYR A 144 1.89 2.50 -1.82
N LEU A 145 1.05 1.47 -1.71
CA LEU A 145 1.52 0.08 -1.54
C LEU A 145 2.36 -0.40 -2.73
N SER A 146 1.99 -0.02 -3.95
CA SER A 146 2.80 -0.34 -5.13
C SER A 146 4.22 0.23 -5.02
N ILE A 147 4.38 1.49 -4.54
CA ILE A 147 5.68 2.11 -4.29
C ILE A 147 6.46 1.31 -3.23
N VAL A 148 5.81 1.00 -2.10
CA VAL A 148 6.42 0.26 -0.99
C VAL A 148 6.96 -1.09 -1.44
N PHE A 149 6.16 -1.88 -2.15
CA PHE A 149 6.57 -3.19 -2.66
C PHE A 149 7.65 -3.10 -3.74
N SER A 150 7.58 -2.12 -4.63
CA SER A 150 8.60 -1.90 -5.65
C SER A 150 9.97 -1.59 -5.03
N ILE A 151 10.00 -0.71 -4.03
CA ILE A 151 11.24 -0.36 -3.34
C ILE A 151 11.77 -1.55 -2.51
N ALA A 152 10.90 -2.30 -1.84
CA ALA A 152 11.29 -3.49 -1.07
C ALA A 152 11.96 -4.55 -1.95
N ALA A 153 11.34 -4.91 -3.09
CA ALA A 153 11.92 -5.85 -4.05
C ALA A 153 13.26 -5.35 -4.59
N ARG A 154 13.33 -4.07 -5.00
CA ARG A 154 14.57 -3.47 -5.51
C ARG A 154 15.67 -3.43 -4.45
N SER A 155 15.34 -3.20 -3.19
CA SER A 155 16.29 -3.25 -2.08
C SER A 155 16.94 -4.62 -1.94
N CYS A 156 16.17 -5.70 -2.09
CA CYS A 156 16.72 -7.06 -2.13
C CYS A 156 17.61 -7.28 -3.35
N LEU A 157 17.21 -6.85 -4.55
CA LEU A 157 18.02 -6.94 -5.77
C LEU A 157 19.35 -6.20 -5.65
N LEU A 158 19.38 -5.10 -4.89
CA LEU A 158 20.60 -4.33 -4.61
C LEU A 158 21.44 -4.92 -3.45
N GLY A 159 21.08 -6.07 -2.90
CA GLY A 159 21.81 -6.73 -1.82
C GLY A 159 21.71 -6.01 -0.47
N LEU A 160 20.67 -5.22 -0.24
CA LEU A 160 20.46 -4.48 1.01
C LEU A 160 19.80 -5.33 2.12
N ALA A 161 19.40 -6.55 1.82
CA ALA A 161 18.95 -7.52 2.82
C ALA A 161 20.15 -8.05 3.63
N LYS A 162 20.00 -8.12 4.96
CA LYS A 162 21.13 -8.41 5.87
C LYS A 162 21.63 -9.87 5.84
N ASP A 163 20.80 -10.81 5.39
CA ASP A 163 21.02 -12.23 5.69
C ASP A 163 21.61 -13.07 4.53
N GLY A 164 22.04 -12.44 3.44
CA GLY A 164 22.70 -13.15 2.32
C GLY A 164 21.88 -14.27 1.68
N GLU A 165 20.65 -14.51 2.14
CA GLU A 165 19.74 -15.51 1.61
C GLU A 165 19.20 -15.08 0.24
N GLN A 166 18.93 -16.07 -0.61
CA GLN A 166 18.27 -15.83 -1.89
C GLN A 166 16.81 -15.44 -1.66
N HIS A 167 16.54 -14.15 -1.57
CA HIS A 167 15.17 -13.61 -1.45
C HIS A 167 14.36 -13.68 -2.75
N GLY A 168 14.64 -14.62 -3.64
CA GLY A 168 13.98 -14.73 -4.94
C GLY A 168 12.47 -14.83 -4.84
N ALA A 169 11.95 -15.63 -3.92
CA ALA A 169 10.50 -15.76 -3.70
C ALA A 169 9.89 -14.43 -3.20
N PHE A 170 10.53 -13.76 -2.24
CA PHE A 170 10.09 -12.46 -1.74
C PHE A 170 10.11 -11.39 -2.84
N ILE A 171 11.17 -11.33 -3.66
CA ILE A 171 11.27 -10.39 -4.78
C ILE A 171 10.11 -10.60 -5.75
N GLN A 172 9.80 -11.85 -6.12
CA GLN A 172 8.71 -12.17 -7.03
C GLN A 172 7.33 -11.85 -6.44
N GLU A 173 7.15 -12.09 -5.15
CA GLU A 173 5.93 -11.74 -4.43
C GLU A 173 5.72 -10.23 -4.40
N MET A 174 6.74 -9.45 -4.03
CA MET A 174 6.69 -7.99 -4.02
C MET A 174 6.48 -7.41 -5.43
N TYR A 175 7.15 -7.95 -6.44
CA TYR A 175 6.96 -7.55 -7.84
C TYR A 175 5.52 -7.79 -8.32
N SER A 176 4.98 -8.98 -8.07
CA SER A 176 3.61 -9.35 -8.44
C SER A 176 2.58 -8.48 -7.71
N SER A 177 2.81 -8.20 -6.43
CA SER A 177 1.93 -7.37 -5.59
C SER A 177 1.97 -5.91 -6.02
N SER A 178 3.16 -5.38 -6.33
CA SER A 178 3.30 -4.03 -6.89
C SER A 178 2.58 -3.89 -8.22
N LYS A 179 2.75 -4.86 -9.13
CA LYS A 179 2.04 -4.91 -10.42
C LYS A 179 0.53 -4.91 -10.25
N THR A 180 0.03 -5.70 -9.30
CA THR A 180 -1.40 -5.80 -9.01
C THR A 180 -1.94 -4.48 -8.46
N CYS A 181 -1.24 -3.86 -7.50
CA CYS A 181 -1.59 -2.55 -6.96
C CYS A 181 -1.65 -1.48 -8.04
N LEU A 182 -0.59 -1.37 -8.87
CA LEU A 182 -0.52 -0.38 -9.94
C LEU A 182 -1.65 -0.58 -10.95
N ARG A 183 -1.88 -1.82 -11.41
CA ARG A 183 -2.96 -2.13 -12.36
C ARG A 183 -4.33 -1.74 -11.84
N LEU A 184 -4.62 -2.06 -10.58
CA LEU A 184 -5.89 -1.70 -9.95
C LEU A 184 -6.00 -0.18 -9.76
N ALA A 185 -4.92 0.48 -9.33
CA ALA A 185 -4.90 1.93 -9.19
C ALA A 185 -5.15 2.64 -10.54
N GLN A 186 -4.55 2.17 -11.63
CA GLN A 186 -4.80 2.71 -12.98
C GLN A 186 -6.26 2.57 -13.44
N GLN A 187 -6.95 1.54 -12.97
CA GLN A 187 -8.37 1.32 -13.29
C GLN A 187 -9.32 2.14 -12.41
N LEU A 188 -8.92 2.48 -11.22
CA LEU A 188 -9.77 3.03 -10.16
C LEU A 188 -9.50 4.51 -9.90
N ALA A 189 -8.23 4.88 -9.86
CA ALA A 189 -7.82 6.20 -9.42
C ALA A 189 -7.90 7.23 -10.55
N PRO A 190 -8.40 8.44 -10.29
CA PRO A 190 -8.09 9.60 -11.11
C PRO A 190 -6.57 9.83 -11.16
N VAL A 191 -6.06 10.34 -12.29
CA VAL A 191 -4.63 10.62 -12.44
C VAL A 191 -4.16 11.57 -11.35
N ASN A 192 -3.11 11.17 -10.64
CA ASN A 192 -2.52 11.92 -9.53
C ASN A 192 -1.01 11.66 -9.42
N ASP A 193 -0.30 12.48 -8.63
CA ASP A 193 1.15 12.39 -8.50
C ASP A 193 1.62 11.05 -7.90
N ILE A 194 0.85 10.49 -6.95
CA ILE A 194 1.21 9.22 -6.30
C ILE A 194 1.12 8.07 -7.31
N LEU A 195 0.14 8.10 -8.21
CA LEU A 195 0.01 7.13 -9.30
C LEU A 195 1.20 7.22 -10.27
N ILE A 196 1.65 8.43 -10.60
CA ILE A 196 2.82 8.64 -11.45
C ILE A 196 4.08 8.09 -10.77
N TRP A 197 4.29 8.37 -9.49
CA TRP A 197 5.41 7.83 -8.72
C TRP A 197 5.36 6.29 -8.63
N SER A 198 4.17 5.73 -8.41
CA SER A 198 3.95 4.28 -8.39
C SER A 198 4.35 3.63 -9.73
N ALA A 199 3.92 4.21 -10.85
CA ALA A 199 4.28 3.73 -12.18
C ALA A 199 5.79 3.81 -12.43
N GLN A 200 6.44 4.90 -12.03
CA GLN A 200 7.88 5.08 -12.17
C GLN A 200 8.67 4.04 -11.36
N GLU A 201 8.32 3.83 -10.09
CA GLU A 201 8.99 2.86 -9.23
C GLU A 201 8.80 1.42 -9.72
N TYR A 202 7.58 1.08 -10.17
CA TYR A 202 7.31 -0.23 -10.77
C TYR A 202 8.11 -0.45 -12.07
N LEU A 203 8.16 0.52 -12.98
CA LEU A 203 8.92 0.42 -14.22
C LEU A 203 10.42 0.27 -13.94
N THR A 204 10.95 0.98 -12.96
CA THR A 204 12.34 0.83 -12.53
C THR A 204 12.62 -0.58 -12.02
N LEU A 205 11.72 -1.14 -11.20
CA LEU A 205 11.83 -2.51 -10.72
C LEU A 205 11.73 -3.53 -11.87
N ALA A 206 10.75 -3.37 -12.77
CA ALA A 206 10.56 -4.24 -13.92
C ALA A 206 11.83 -4.27 -14.81
N ALA A 207 12.44 -3.11 -15.07
CA ALA A 207 13.68 -3.03 -15.82
C ALA A 207 14.86 -3.76 -15.12
N CYS A 208 14.91 -3.75 -13.78
CA CYS A 208 15.93 -4.51 -13.04
C CYS A 208 15.71 -6.03 -13.16
N ILE A 209 14.45 -6.49 -13.15
CA ILE A 209 14.13 -7.92 -13.20
C ILE A 209 14.23 -8.45 -14.63
N GLU A 210 13.62 -7.76 -15.60
CA GLU A 210 13.55 -8.20 -17.00
C GLU A 210 14.84 -7.95 -17.75
N GLY A 211 15.60 -6.89 -17.42
CA GLY A 211 16.89 -6.59 -18.00
C GLY A 211 17.97 -7.65 -17.70
N ASP A 212 17.85 -8.35 -16.56
CA ASP A 212 18.74 -9.45 -16.18
C ASP A 212 18.39 -10.78 -16.89
N SER A 213 17.18 -10.91 -17.41
CA SER A 213 16.71 -12.12 -18.12
C SER A 213 17.21 -12.22 -19.56
N SER A 214 17.91 -11.20 -20.07
CA SER A 214 18.45 -11.14 -21.44
C SER A 214 19.93 -11.57 -21.53
N LYS A 215 20.50 -12.11 -20.46
CA LYS A 215 21.83 -12.74 -20.42
C LYS A 215 21.71 -14.26 -20.29
#